data_0639e533ba94b421e250170bf028bf13
#
_entry.id   0639e533ba94b421e250170bf028bf13
#
_cell.length_a   1.000
_cell.length_b   1.000
_cell.length_c   1.000
_cell.angle_alpha   90.00
_cell.angle_beta   90.00
_cell.angle_gamma   90.00
#
_symmetry.space_group_name_H-M   'P 1'
#
loop_
_entity.id
_entity.type
_entity.pdbx_description
1 polymer ?
#
loop_
_entity_poly.entity_id
_entity_poly.type
_entity_poly.pdbx_seq_one_letter_code
_entity_poly.pdbx_strand_id
1 'polypeptide(L)'
;MKALIVITGRGLGGDSVIAYNIIEGLEAKGVQCEIALDESAPGLLFKKKGRTWHKIKIPQAGGHAATKASSVKAAFKMLTATFKARSLIKKLDVDIVVGVIGGGAIVGSVGAKLAGKPGVSIISTPLDSKICPKLNQCYALPEMKYFLPEHLPKNINHTLYPLSEGVGNGNPDIALEKLKESLKFDENKKTILFSSGSSIFKGIIKGANNFAKFSDEYNILLVGLPLKEGYLDDLDENVIYLGYIDWMSHLLTYIDLAVLTDDGVLLEETLASKLPIVTLTKVKWGRYHNMAGVFKGAIIESDIDSLNDNIFRAFDEFDELKKNAVKYAKESLETKSNLAQKIIDVVK
;
A
#
# COMPACT_ATOMS: atom_id res chain seq x y z
N MET A 1 -20.92 15.06 -10.09
CA MET A 1 -19.62 15.52 -9.56
C MET A 1 -18.51 14.83 -10.33
N LYS A 2 -17.44 15.57 -10.64
CA LYS A 2 -16.29 15.09 -11.41
C LYS A 2 -14.99 15.28 -10.60
N ALA A 3 -14.21 14.23 -10.41
CA ALA A 3 -12.97 14.26 -9.67
C ALA A 3 -11.76 14.00 -10.58
N LEU A 4 -10.62 14.67 -10.32
CA LEU A 4 -9.33 14.34 -10.92
C LEU A 4 -8.44 13.68 -9.89
N ILE A 5 -8.00 12.45 -10.16
CA ILE A 5 -7.10 11.69 -9.31
C ILE A 5 -5.68 11.84 -9.86
N VAL A 6 -4.76 12.36 -9.05
CA VAL A 6 -3.38 12.67 -9.44
C VAL A 6 -2.42 11.77 -8.67
N ILE A 7 -1.69 10.91 -9.39
CA ILE A 7 -0.73 9.94 -8.81
C ILE A 7 0.49 9.77 -9.69
N THR A 8 1.58 9.22 -9.14
CA THR A 8 2.77 8.89 -9.93
C THR A 8 2.54 7.70 -10.86
N GLY A 9 1.81 6.66 -10.44
CA GLY A 9 1.33 5.56 -11.27
C GLY A 9 2.40 4.62 -11.83
N ARG A 10 3.54 4.46 -11.15
CA ARG A 10 4.72 3.74 -11.70
C ARG A 10 4.65 2.22 -11.52
N GLY A 11 3.97 1.72 -10.51
CA GLY A 11 3.95 0.30 -10.15
C GLY A 11 2.60 -0.37 -10.31
N LEU A 12 2.58 -1.67 -9.99
CA LEU A 12 1.35 -2.48 -9.84
C LEU A 12 0.77 -2.39 -8.42
N GLY A 13 1.53 -1.88 -7.45
CA GLY A 13 1.15 -1.78 -6.04
C GLY A 13 1.26 -0.36 -5.51
N GLY A 14 1.22 -0.22 -4.18
CA GLY A 14 1.40 1.04 -3.48
C GLY A 14 0.42 2.12 -3.90
N ASP A 15 0.91 3.29 -4.34
CA ASP A 15 0.12 4.45 -4.73
C ASP A 15 -0.94 4.15 -5.80
N SER A 16 -0.63 3.27 -6.75
CA SER A 16 -1.55 2.90 -7.83
C SER A 16 -2.77 2.13 -7.32
N VAL A 17 -2.58 1.17 -6.40
CA VAL A 17 -3.68 0.41 -5.79
C VAL A 17 -4.56 1.32 -4.94
N ILE A 18 -3.95 2.15 -4.10
CA ILE A 18 -4.68 3.11 -3.25
C ILE A 18 -5.53 4.05 -4.10
N ALA A 19 -4.94 4.64 -5.15
CA ALA A 19 -5.66 5.52 -6.05
C ALA A 19 -6.80 4.80 -6.78
N TYR A 20 -6.56 3.58 -7.24
CA TYR A 20 -7.58 2.79 -7.92
C TYR A 20 -8.76 2.48 -6.99
N ASN A 21 -8.49 2.09 -5.75
CA ASN A 21 -9.52 1.82 -4.74
C ASN A 21 -10.31 3.10 -4.36
N ILE A 22 -9.65 4.28 -4.34
CA ILE A 22 -10.34 5.57 -4.18
C ILE A 22 -11.25 5.85 -5.37
N ILE A 23 -10.80 5.60 -6.60
CA ILE A 23 -11.61 5.75 -7.81
C ILE A 23 -12.86 4.86 -7.73
N GLU A 24 -12.69 3.57 -7.44
CA GLU A 24 -13.84 2.65 -7.28
C GLU A 24 -14.82 3.14 -6.20
N GLY A 25 -14.31 3.59 -5.05
CA GLY A 25 -15.16 4.11 -3.98
C GLY A 25 -15.94 5.37 -4.38
N LEU A 26 -15.32 6.27 -5.15
CA LEU A 26 -15.96 7.48 -5.66
C LEU A 26 -16.99 7.17 -6.75
N GLU A 27 -16.63 6.29 -7.69
CA GLU A 27 -17.54 5.87 -8.79
C GLU A 27 -18.77 5.13 -8.25
N ALA A 28 -18.62 4.29 -7.22
CA ALA A 28 -19.72 3.65 -6.52
C ALA A 28 -20.70 4.64 -5.88
N LYS A 29 -20.27 5.90 -5.67
CA LYS A 29 -21.11 7.02 -5.18
C LYS A 29 -21.54 7.99 -6.29
N GLY A 30 -21.37 7.60 -7.56
CA GLY A 30 -21.81 8.40 -8.73
C GLY A 30 -20.87 9.54 -9.10
N VAL A 31 -19.60 9.52 -8.66
CA VAL A 31 -18.59 10.51 -9.05
C VAL A 31 -17.90 10.05 -10.33
N GLN A 32 -17.84 10.86 -11.36
CA GLN A 32 -17.03 10.61 -12.54
C GLN A 32 -15.56 10.86 -12.21
N CYS A 33 -14.68 9.89 -12.47
CA CYS A 33 -13.25 10.00 -12.16
C CYS A 33 -12.41 10.13 -13.42
N GLU A 34 -11.59 11.19 -13.49
CA GLU A 34 -10.50 11.37 -14.43
C GLU A 34 -9.18 11.03 -13.74
N ILE A 35 -8.21 10.49 -14.47
CA ILE A 35 -6.94 10.02 -13.92
C ILE A 35 -5.79 10.78 -14.56
N ALA A 36 -4.83 11.24 -13.76
CA ALA A 36 -3.58 11.83 -14.24
C ALA A 36 -2.38 11.07 -13.68
N LEU A 37 -1.55 10.52 -14.55
CA LEU A 37 -0.32 9.82 -14.21
C LEU A 37 0.91 10.60 -14.66
N ASP A 38 2.06 10.27 -14.04
CA ASP A 38 3.34 10.75 -14.56
C ASP A 38 3.55 10.31 -16.02
N GLU A 39 4.05 11.22 -16.86
CA GLU A 39 4.23 10.97 -18.30
C GLU A 39 5.15 9.77 -18.60
N SER A 40 6.06 9.44 -17.66
CA SER A 40 6.95 8.28 -17.77
C SER A 40 6.38 7.00 -17.14
N ALA A 41 5.21 7.07 -16.50
CA ALA A 41 4.63 5.92 -15.83
C ALA A 41 4.02 4.92 -16.85
N PRO A 42 4.31 3.63 -16.72
CA PRO A 42 3.74 2.61 -17.61
C PRO A 42 2.24 2.39 -17.39
N GLY A 43 1.70 2.82 -16.24
CA GLY A 43 0.29 2.69 -15.89
C GLY A 43 -0.22 1.25 -15.87
N LEU A 44 0.60 0.29 -15.44
CA LEU A 44 0.34 -1.15 -15.57
C LEU A 44 -1.00 -1.57 -14.95
N LEU A 45 -1.29 -1.10 -13.72
CA LEU A 45 -2.57 -1.41 -13.06
C LEU A 45 -3.75 -0.85 -13.84
N PHE A 46 -3.66 0.42 -14.27
CA PHE A 46 -4.74 1.10 -14.99
C PHE A 46 -4.99 0.48 -16.36
N LYS A 47 -3.93 0.05 -17.07
CA LYS A 47 -4.06 -0.74 -18.31
C LYS A 47 -4.79 -2.07 -18.08
N LYS A 48 -4.37 -2.83 -17.04
CA LYS A 48 -5.01 -4.11 -16.69
C LYS A 48 -6.50 -3.92 -16.37
N LYS A 49 -6.87 -2.74 -15.82
CA LYS A 49 -8.24 -2.39 -15.47
C LYS A 49 -9.00 -1.64 -16.58
N GLY A 50 -8.44 -1.56 -17.80
CA GLY A 50 -9.07 -0.92 -18.96
C GLY A 50 -9.26 0.59 -18.81
N ARG A 51 -8.47 1.26 -17.95
CA ARG A 51 -8.59 2.70 -17.69
C ARG A 51 -7.70 3.53 -18.61
N THR A 52 -8.21 4.68 -19.03
CA THR A 52 -7.44 5.73 -19.71
C THR A 52 -6.99 6.80 -18.73
N TRP A 53 -5.94 7.56 -19.07
CA TRP A 53 -5.42 8.63 -18.22
C TRP A 53 -4.76 9.75 -19.01
N HIS A 54 -4.66 10.91 -18.36
CA HIS A 54 -3.91 12.06 -18.84
C HIS A 54 -2.45 11.96 -18.38
N LYS A 55 -1.52 12.30 -19.27
CA LYS A 55 -0.08 12.32 -18.96
C LYS A 55 0.35 13.72 -18.55
N ILE A 56 0.86 13.86 -17.32
CA ILE A 56 1.47 15.09 -16.83
C ILE A 56 2.80 14.76 -16.18
N LYS A 57 3.69 15.75 -16.02
CA LYS A 57 4.93 15.53 -15.27
C LYS A 57 4.62 15.48 -13.78
N ILE A 58 4.84 14.33 -13.14
CA ILE A 58 4.72 14.18 -11.68
C ILE A 58 6.06 13.70 -11.15
N PRO A 59 6.91 14.59 -10.65
CA PRO A 59 8.21 14.21 -10.11
C PRO A 59 8.05 13.29 -8.91
N GLN A 60 8.90 12.28 -8.81
CA GLN A 60 8.97 11.45 -7.63
C GLN A 60 9.51 12.30 -6.46
N ALA A 61 8.63 12.62 -5.53
CA ALA A 61 8.97 13.35 -4.32
C ALA A 61 9.18 12.35 -3.18
N GLY A 62 10.45 12.11 -2.84
CA GLY A 62 10.80 11.12 -1.82
C GLY A 62 10.76 9.68 -2.36
N GLY A 63 11.89 9.04 -2.38
CA GLY A 63 12.06 7.64 -2.75
C GLY A 63 13.43 7.21 -2.29
N HIS A 64 13.69 5.91 -2.31
CA HIS A 64 14.93 5.30 -1.81
C HIS A 64 16.26 5.82 -2.44
N ALA A 65 16.21 6.80 -3.35
CA ALA A 65 17.37 7.32 -4.09
C ALA A 65 17.54 8.87 -4.04
N ALA A 66 16.93 9.58 -3.08
CA ALA A 66 17.02 11.04 -3.03
C ALA A 66 18.38 11.53 -2.49
N THR A 67 19.18 12.20 -3.33
CA THR A 67 20.39 12.95 -2.93
C THR A 67 20.11 14.47 -2.86
N LYS A 68 20.92 15.24 -2.09
CA LYS A 68 20.76 16.71 -1.97
C LYS A 68 20.78 17.43 -3.32
N ALA A 69 21.61 17.01 -4.27
CA ALA A 69 21.70 17.61 -5.61
C ALA A 69 20.47 17.32 -6.48
N SER A 70 19.77 16.20 -6.25
CA SER A 70 18.52 15.87 -6.94
C SER A 70 17.33 16.71 -6.43
N SER A 71 17.41 17.26 -5.22
CA SER A 71 16.32 18.00 -4.58
C SER A 71 16.01 19.35 -5.27
N VAL A 72 17.03 20.09 -5.73
CA VAL A 72 16.82 21.37 -6.43
C VAL A 72 16.22 21.18 -7.82
N LYS A 73 16.72 20.17 -8.58
CA LYS A 73 16.13 19.78 -9.87
C LYS A 73 14.70 19.25 -9.70
N ALA A 74 14.43 18.53 -8.61
CA ALA A 74 13.11 18.05 -8.27
C ALA A 74 12.13 19.19 -7.95
N ALA A 75 12.57 20.24 -7.23
CA ALA A 75 11.75 21.41 -6.93
C ALA A 75 11.31 22.17 -8.20
N PHE A 76 12.24 22.39 -9.16
CA PHE A 76 11.91 23.04 -10.43
C PHE A 76 10.97 22.17 -11.30
N LYS A 77 11.20 20.86 -11.35
CA LYS A 77 10.29 19.92 -12.02
C LYS A 77 8.90 19.92 -11.36
N MET A 78 8.85 20.09 -10.04
CA MET A 78 7.59 20.16 -9.29
C MET A 78 6.78 21.40 -9.70
N LEU A 79 7.42 22.59 -9.83
CA LEU A 79 6.75 23.80 -10.28
C LEU A 79 6.14 23.63 -11.68
N THR A 80 6.89 23.13 -12.64
CA THR A 80 6.37 22.89 -14.00
C THR A 80 5.23 21.87 -14.01
N ALA A 81 5.28 20.84 -13.16
CA ALA A 81 4.24 19.85 -12.99
C ALA A 81 2.93 20.47 -12.47
N THR A 82 3.04 21.38 -11.49
CA THR A 82 1.85 22.02 -10.90
C THR A 82 1.14 22.94 -11.88
N PHE A 83 1.86 23.65 -12.76
CA PHE A 83 1.21 24.45 -13.83
C PHE A 83 0.52 23.58 -14.87
N LYS A 84 1.09 22.42 -15.24
CA LYS A 84 0.44 21.44 -16.13
C LYS A 84 -0.80 20.86 -15.47
N ALA A 85 -0.73 20.49 -14.17
CA ALA A 85 -1.87 20.03 -13.40
C ALA A 85 -2.99 21.08 -13.37
N ARG A 86 -2.66 22.36 -13.07
CA ARG A 86 -3.62 23.47 -13.13
C ARG A 86 -4.31 23.58 -14.49
N SER A 87 -3.55 23.51 -15.58
CA SER A 87 -4.10 23.57 -16.94
C SER A 87 -5.05 22.41 -17.22
N LEU A 88 -4.69 21.18 -16.80
CA LEU A 88 -5.53 20.01 -16.96
C LEU A 88 -6.81 20.11 -16.12
N ILE A 89 -6.72 20.55 -14.85
CA ILE A 89 -7.85 20.76 -13.95
C ILE A 89 -8.87 21.71 -14.58
N LYS A 90 -8.41 22.84 -15.14
CA LYS A 90 -9.27 23.82 -15.81
C LYS A 90 -9.87 23.27 -17.11
N LYS A 91 -9.09 22.54 -17.92
CA LYS A 91 -9.54 21.93 -19.17
C LYS A 91 -10.65 20.89 -18.95
N LEU A 92 -10.51 20.07 -17.89
CA LEU A 92 -11.45 19.01 -17.56
C LEU A 92 -12.68 19.52 -16.80
N ASP A 93 -12.60 20.75 -16.27
CA ASP A 93 -13.60 21.38 -15.40
C ASP A 93 -14.09 20.46 -14.28
N VAL A 94 -13.13 19.96 -13.49
CA VAL A 94 -13.41 19.07 -12.37
C VAL A 94 -13.90 19.85 -11.14
N ASP A 95 -14.71 19.20 -10.32
CA ASP A 95 -15.22 19.77 -9.08
C ASP A 95 -14.22 19.63 -7.93
N ILE A 96 -13.40 18.57 -7.93
CA ILE A 96 -12.40 18.28 -6.90
C ILE A 96 -11.16 17.61 -7.48
N VAL A 97 -10.03 17.82 -6.82
CA VAL A 97 -8.76 17.15 -7.12
C VAL A 97 -8.33 16.30 -5.93
N VAL A 98 -8.04 15.02 -6.18
CA VAL A 98 -7.50 14.11 -5.17
C VAL A 98 -6.07 13.77 -5.53
N GLY A 99 -5.12 14.27 -4.75
CA GLY A 99 -3.71 13.95 -4.89
C GLY A 99 -3.34 12.74 -4.02
N VAL A 100 -2.67 11.73 -4.60
CA VAL A 100 -2.36 10.48 -3.89
C VAL A 100 -0.86 10.32 -3.74
N ILE A 101 -0.42 10.33 -2.52
CA ILE A 101 0.92 10.03 -2.00
C ILE A 101 2.07 10.78 -2.73
N GLY A 102 2.98 11.34 -1.97
CA GLY A 102 4.24 11.92 -2.44
C GLY A 102 4.06 12.96 -3.53
N GLY A 103 4.65 12.73 -4.72
CA GLY A 103 4.56 13.64 -5.86
C GLY A 103 3.13 13.88 -6.35
N GLY A 104 2.29 12.85 -6.35
CA GLY A 104 0.88 12.93 -6.72
C GLY A 104 0.10 13.84 -5.78
N ALA A 105 0.27 13.63 -4.46
CA ALA A 105 -0.35 14.47 -3.44
C ALA A 105 0.06 15.94 -3.56
N ILE A 106 1.35 16.22 -3.70
CA ILE A 106 1.89 17.60 -3.79
C ILE A 106 1.43 18.30 -5.08
N VAL A 107 1.57 17.64 -6.25
CA VAL A 107 1.16 18.22 -7.54
C VAL A 107 -0.34 18.44 -7.59
N GLY A 108 -1.12 17.47 -7.08
CA GLY A 108 -2.57 17.60 -6.96
C GLY A 108 -2.98 18.78 -6.06
N SER A 109 -2.38 18.88 -4.86
CA SER A 109 -2.65 19.95 -3.91
C SER A 109 -2.38 21.35 -4.48
N VAL A 110 -1.17 21.55 -5.01
CA VAL A 110 -0.76 22.85 -5.55
C VAL A 110 -1.55 23.17 -6.82
N GLY A 111 -1.77 22.17 -7.69
CA GLY A 111 -2.58 22.33 -8.91
C GLY A 111 -4.02 22.74 -8.62
N ALA A 112 -4.66 22.11 -7.63
CA ALA A 112 -6.00 22.45 -7.16
C ALA A 112 -6.06 23.91 -6.66
N LYS A 113 -5.14 24.27 -5.77
CA LYS A 113 -5.05 25.64 -5.24
C LYS A 113 -4.88 26.68 -6.33
N LEU A 114 -3.98 26.45 -7.29
CA LEU A 114 -3.74 27.34 -8.43
C LEU A 114 -4.93 27.42 -9.41
N ALA A 115 -5.74 26.37 -9.49
CA ALA A 115 -6.95 26.34 -10.31
C ALA A 115 -8.18 26.93 -9.61
N GLY A 116 -8.12 27.22 -8.31
CA GLY A 116 -9.25 27.67 -7.51
C GLY A 116 -10.29 26.56 -7.26
N LYS A 117 -9.86 25.28 -7.23
CA LYS A 117 -10.73 24.14 -7.00
C LYS A 117 -10.44 23.50 -5.64
N PRO A 118 -11.45 22.88 -4.98
CA PRO A 118 -11.23 22.08 -3.79
C PRO A 118 -10.19 20.96 -4.04
N GLY A 119 -9.39 20.65 -3.01
CA GLY A 119 -8.41 19.59 -3.09
C GLY A 119 -8.42 18.71 -1.84
N VAL A 120 -8.13 17.43 -2.04
CA VAL A 120 -7.88 16.45 -0.99
C VAL A 120 -6.54 15.79 -1.25
N SER A 121 -5.78 15.49 -0.20
CA SER A 121 -4.52 14.79 -0.31
C SER A 121 -4.49 13.55 0.58
N ILE A 122 -4.13 12.42 -0.01
CA ILE A 122 -3.78 11.22 0.74
C ILE A 122 -2.28 11.29 0.99
N ILE A 123 -1.89 11.38 2.26
CA ILE A 123 -0.49 11.59 2.65
C ILE A 123 0.10 10.35 3.32
N SER A 124 1.33 10.02 2.94
CA SER A 124 2.06 8.82 3.37
C SER A 124 3.57 9.06 3.51
N THR A 125 4.04 10.29 3.27
CA THR A 125 5.47 10.60 3.33
C THR A 125 5.74 11.85 4.16
N PRO A 126 6.95 11.98 4.75
CA PRO A 126 7.32 13.21 5.50
C PRO A 126 7.27 14.49 4.66
N LEU A 127 7.39 14.40 3.32
CA LEU A 127 7.37 15.58 2.45
C LEU A 127 5.94 16.04 2.15
N ASP A 128 5.04 15.12 1.77
CA ASP A 128 3.65 15.48 1.50
C ASP A 128 2.93 15.93 2.79
N SER A 129 3.25 15.33 3.95
CA SER A 129 2.71 15.74 5.25
C SER A 129 3.12 17.16 5.68
N LYS A 130 4.23 17.70 5.15
CA LYS A 130 4.67 19.09 5.43
C LYS A 130 4.06 20.12 4.46
N ILE A 131 3.71 19.70 3.25
CA ILE A 131 3.27 20.61 2.18
C ILE A 131 1.74 20.61 2.05
N CYS A 132 1.12 19.43 1.90
CA CYS A 132 -0.30 19.33 1.57
C CYS A 132 -1.22 19.93 2.62
N PRO A 133 -1.00 19.80 3.95
CA PRO A 133 -1.87 20.38 4.96
C PRO A 133 -1.95 21.90 4.95
N LYS A 134 -0.99 22.57 4.33
CA LYS A 134 -1.02 24.05 4.15
C LYS A 134 -1.99 24.50 3.06
N LEU A 135 -2.49 23.56 2.26
CA LEU A 135 -3.24 23.84 1.04
C LEU A 135 -4.63 23.20 1.05
N ASN A 136 -4.77 21.99 1.57
CA ASN A 136 -5.95 21.15 1.40
C ASN A 136 -6.32 20.37 2.65
N GLN A 137 -7.50 19.74 2.62
CA GLN A 137 -7.87 18.64 3.51
C GLN A 137 -6.96 17.44 3.24
N CYS A 138 -6.44 16.80 4.29
CA CYS A 138 -5.53 15.67 4.20
C CYS A 138 -6.07 14.45 4.96
N TYR A 139 -5.85 13.27 4.38
CA TYR A 139 -6.06 11.98 5.01
C TYR A 139 -4.73 11.25 5.10
N ALA A 140 -4.27 11.05 6.34
CA ALA A 140 -2.98 10.46 6.64
C ALA A 140 -3.11 8.95 6.79
N LEU A 141 -2.35 8.19 6.00
CA LEU A 141 -2.29 6.73 6.07
C LEU A 141 -1.63 6.25 7.37
N PRO A 142 -1.84 4.99 7.79
CA PRO A 142 -1.45 4.49 9.10
C PRO A 142 0.02 4.71 9.47
N GLU A 143 0.93 4.57 8.52
CA GLU A 143 2.37 4.79 8.71
C GLU A 143 2.74 6.22 9.09
N MET A 144 1.82 7.18 8.87
CA MET A 144 2.04 8.58 9.25
C MET A 144 1.76 8.87 10.72
N LYS A 145 1.16 7.94 11.47
CA LYS A 145 0.71 8.16 12.84
C LYS A 145 1.82 8.71 13.75
N TYR A 146 3.03 8.22 13.60
CA TYR A 146 4.18 8.62 14.42
C TYR A 146 5.05 9.71 13.78
N PHE A 147 4.76 10.12 12.54
CA PHE A 147 5.44 11.23 11.86
C PHE A 147 4.68 12.55 11.96
N LEU A 148 3.43 12.50 12.35
CA LEU A 148 2.58 13.67 12.57
C LEU A 148 2.63 14.08 14.04
N PRO A 149 2.37 15.38 14.36
CA PRO A 149 2.26 15.82 15.73
C PRO A 149 1.07 15.17 16.42
N GLU A 150 1.17 14.98 17.75
CA GLU A 150 0.11 14.39 18.57
C GLU A 150 -1.22 15.15 18.41
N HIS A 151 -1.15 16.49 18.40
CA HIS A 151 -2.29 17.34 18.09
C HIS A 151 -2.33 17.68 16.62
N LEU A 152 -3.18 16.99 15.87
CA LEU A 152 -3.32 17.22 14.44
C LEU A 152 -3.95 18.58 14.13
N PRO A 153 -3.47 19.30 13.11
CA PRO A 153 -4.20 20.40 12.51
C PRO A 153 -5.61 19.95 12.07
N LYS A 154 -6.59 20.86 12.15
CA LYS A 154 -8.02 20.55 11.84
C LYS A 154 -8.25 19.94 10.45
N ASN A 155 -7.37 20.18 9.53
CA ASN A 155 -7.45 19.67 8.16
C ASN A 155 -6.63 18.39 7.91
N ILE A 156 -6.15 17.73 8.96
CA ILE A 156 -5.54 16.40 8.87
C ILE A 156 -6.39 15.42 9.67
N ASN A 157 -6.77 14.32 9.03
CA ASN A 157 -7.42 13.19 9.66
C ASN A 157 -6.65 11.91 9.35
N HIS A 158 -6.58 10.99 10.29
CA HIS A 158 -6.13 9.64 10.01
C HIS A 158 -7.16 8.87 9.19
N THR A 159 -6.67 7.97 8.35
CA THR A 159 -7.48 7.00 7.61
C THR A 159 -6.71 5.71 7.50
N LEU A 160 -7.42 4.62 7.31
CA LEU A 160 -6.83 3.35 6.90
C LEU A 160 -6.68 3.30 5.37
N TYR A 161 -6.10 2.22 4.85
CA TYR A 161 -5.99 2.03 3.40
C TYR A 161 -7.37 1.70 2.80
N PRO A 162 -7.76 2.31 1.69
CA PRO A 162 -8.92 1.84 0.93
C PRO A 162 -8.55 0.49 0.28
N LEU A 163 -9.20 -0.58 0.70
CA LEU A 163 -8.88 -1.94 0.26
C LEU A 163 -9.59 -2.31 -1.04
N SER A 164 -8.98 -3.26 -1.77
CA SER A 164 -9.56 -3.83 -2.99
C SER A 164 -10.82 -4.65 -2.68
N GLU A 165 -11.70 -4.77 -3.66
CA GLU A 165 -12.86 -5.65 -3.56
C GLU A 165 -12.41 -7.11 -3.40
N GLY A 166 -13.15 -7.88 -2.60
CA GLY A 166 -12.85 -9.29 -2.32
C GLY A 166 -11.88 -9.53 -1.17
N VAL A 167 -11.19 -8.50 -0.65
CA VAL A 167 -10.37 -8.64 0.57
C VAL A 167 -11.25 -9.04 1.76
N GLY A 168 -10.79 -10.04 2.52
CA GLY A 168 -11.52 -10.61 3.65
C GLY A 168 -12.65 -11.61 3.27
N ASN A 169 -12.96 -11.72 1.97
CA ASN A 169 -13.99 -12.61 1.43
C ASN A 169 -13.45 -13.53 0.31
N GLY A 170 -12.15 -13.85 0.34
CA GLY A 170 -11.54 -14.77 -0.61
C GLY A 170 -12.11 -16.19 -0.49
N ASN A 171 -11.90 -17.00 -1.51
CA ASN A 171 -12.23 -18.43 -1.50
C ASN A 171 -10.94 -19.24 -1.29
N PRO A 172 -10.78 -19.96 -0.13
CA PRO A 172 -9.59 -20.75 0.15
C PRO A 172 -9.37 -21.91 -0.83
N ASP A 173 -10.44 -22.46 -1.42
CA ASP A 173 -10.33 -23.58 -2.37
C ASP A 173 -9.58 -23.13 -3.65
N ILE A 174 -9.81 -21.89 -4.11
CA ILE A 174 -9.08 -21.33 -5.25
C ILE A 174 -7.57 -21.20 -4.92
N ALA A 175 -7.26 -20.78 -3.71
CA ALA A 175 -5.87 -20.72 -3.26
C ALA A 175 -5.23 -22.10 -3.20
N LEU A 176 -5.94 -23.08 -2.64
CA LEU A 176 -5.49 -24.47 -2.54
C LEU A 176 -5.19 -25.07 -3.93
N GLU A 177 -6.10 -24.90 -4.90
CA GLU A 177 -5.89 -25.36 -6.28
C GLU A 177 -4.61 -24.75 -6.88
N LYS A 178 -4.40 -23.45 -6.71
CA LYS A 178 -3.22 -22.76 -7.20
C LYS A 178 -1.93 -23.21 -6.51
N LEU A 179 -1.97 -23.45 -5.21
CA LEU A 179 -0.81 -23.92 -4.45
C LEU A 179 -0.42 -25.35 -4.83
N LYS A 180 -1.39 -26.21 -5.13
CA LYS A 180 -1.16 -27.59 -5.60
C LYS A 180 -0.47 -27.69 -6.98
N GLU A 181 -0.38 -26.58 -7.73
CA GLU A 181 0.46 -26.53 -8.93
C GLU A 181 1.96 -26.66 -8.61
N SER A 182 2.37 -26.40 -7.37
CA SER A 182 3.74 -26.58 -6.89
C SER A 182 3.94 -27.97 -6.28
N LEU A 183 4.90 -28.75 -6.78
CA LEU A 183 5.27 -30.05 -6.23
C LEU A 183 5.84 -29.99 -4.80
N LYS A 184 6.23 -28.79 -4.33
CA LYS A 184 6.78 -28.58 -2.99
C LYS A 184 5.70 -28.29 -1.95
N PHE A 185 4.47 -28.04 -2.39
CA PHE A 185 3.38 -27.69 -1.49
C PHE A 185 2.75 -28.96 -0.90
N ASP A 186 2.54 -28.95 0.41
CA ASP A 186 1.86 -30.02 1.17
C ASP A 186 0.66 -29.43 1.91
N GLU A 187 -0.56 -29.85 1.57
CA GLU A 187 -1.80 -29.37 2.16
C GLU A 187 -1.96 -29.71 3.65
N ASN A 188 -1.16 -30.63 4.16
CA ASN A 188 -1.19 -31.03 5.58
C ASN A 188 -0.30 -30.15 6.47
N LYS A 189 0.53 -29.28 5.88
CA LYS A 189 1.41 -28.36 6.59
C LYS A 189 0.77 -26.99 6.77
N LYS A 190 1.08 -26.33 7.89
CA LYS A 190 0.75 -24.92 8.06
C LYS A 190 1.47 -24.08 7.01
N THR A 191 0.80 -23.05 6.53
CA THR A 191 1.30 -22.22 5.42
C THR A 191 1.60 -20.80 5.88
N ILE A 192 2.84 -20.36 5.67
CA ILE A 192 3.33 -19.04 6.04
C ILE A 192 3.66 -18.24 4.77
N LEU A 193 3.11 -17.03 4.67
CA LEU A 193 3.38 -16.08 3.60
C LEU A 193 4.53 -15.15 4.00
N PHE A 194 5.55 -15.04 3.15
CA PHE A 194 6.57 -14.00 3.20
C PHE A 194 6.35 -13.03 2.03
N SER A 195 6.13 -11.75 2.31
CA SER A 195 5.91 -10.76 1.26
C SER A 195 6.23 -9.33 1.70
N SER A 196 6.58 -8.50 0.76
CA SER A 196 6.64 -7.04 0.92
C SER A 196 5.71 -6.30 -0.07
N GLY A 197 4.68 -7.01 -0.51
CA GLY A 197 3.73 -6.54 -1.52
C GLY A 197 4.16 -6.91 -2.94
N SER A 198 3.87 -6.05 -3.91
CA SER A 198 4.17 -6.31 -5.32
C SER A 198 5.67 -6.40 -5.64
N SER A 199 6.52 -5.80 -4.80
CA SER A 199 7.98 -5.82 -4.95
C SER A 199 8.63 -6.42 -3.71
N ILE A 200 9.46 -7.46 -3.90
CA ILE A 200 10.16 -8.14 -2.80
C ILE A 200 11.48 -7.42 -2.49
N PHE A 201 11.67 -7.09 -1.21
CA PHE A 201 12.93 -6.58 -0.67
C PHE A 201 13.83 -7.73 -0.21
N LYS A 202 15.16 -7.54 -0.30
CA LYS A 202 16.14 -8.57 0.07
C LYS A 202 15.97 -9.11 1.50
N GLY A 203 15.53 -8.26 2.45
CA GLY A 203 15.31 -8.68 3.83
C GLY A 203 14.19 -9.71 4.00
N ILE A 204 13.12 -9.65 3.18
CA ILE A 204 12.04 -10.66 3.20
C ILE A 204 12.56 -12.00 2.68
N ILE A 205 13.37 -11.99 1.60
CA ILE A 205 14.00 -13.22 1.07
C ILE A 205 14.90 -13.85 2.14
N LYS A 206 15.73 -13.02 2.81
CA LYS A 206 16.56 -13.49 3.91
C LYS A 206 15.72 -14.09 5.04
N GLY A 207 14.58 -13.48 5.38
CA GLY A 207 13.63 -14.01 6.36
C GLY A 207 13.08 -15.38 5.96
N ALA A 208 12.61 -15.51 4.72
CA ALA A 208 12.12 -16.80 4.19
C ALA A 208 13.22 -17.88 4.21
N ASN A 209 14.43 -17.57 3.76
CA ASN A 209 15.57 -18.49 3.80
C ASN A 209 15.95 -18.91 5.23
N ASN A 210 15.95 -17.97 6.19
CA ASN A 210 16.23 -18.28 7.59
C ASN A 210 15.19 -19.24 8.20
N PHE A 211 13.95 -19.18 7.71
CA PHE A 211 12.87 -20.05 8.16
C PHE A 211 12.79 -21.34 7.34
N ALA A 212 13.46 -21.47 6.19
CA ALA A 212 13.42 -22.63 5.29
C ALA A 212 13.84 -23.93 5.95
N LYS A 213 14.69 -23.88 6.99
CA LYS A 213 15.07 -25.05 7.81
C LYS A 213 13.89 -25.74 8.52
N PHE A 214 12.72 -25.12 8.58
CA PHE A 214 11.49 -25.69 9.16
C PHE A 214 10.50 -26.15 8.06
N SER A 215 10.95 -26.34 6.83
CA SER A 215 10.12 -26.73 5.68
C SER A 215 9.46 -28.12 5.84
N ASP A 216 9.99 -28.95 6.72
CA ASP A 216 9.37 -30.26 7.06
C ASP A 216 8.02 -30.10 7.78
N GLU A 217 7.82 -28.99 8.47
CA GLU A 217 6.60 -28.69 9.25
C GLU A 217 5.72 -27.62 8.60
N TYR A 218 6.30 -26.76 7.72
CA TYR A 218 5.63 -25.59 7.16
C TYR A 218 5.81 -25.47 5.65
N ASN A 219 4.75 -25.01 4.95
CA ASN A 219 4.90 -24.43 3.62
C ASN A 219 5.37 -22.99 3.76
N ILE A 220 6.44 -22.63 3.08
CA ILE A 220 7.05 -21.30 3.13
C ILE A 220 6.86 -20.64 1.77
N LEU A 221 5.89 -19.73 1.69
CA LEU A 221 5.54 -19.05 0.44
C LEU A 221 6.26 -17.70 0.36
N LEU A 222 6.85 -17.40 -0.80
CA LEU A 222 7.39 -16.09 -1.12
C LEU A 222 6.61 -15.46 -2.28
N VAL A 223 5.98 -14.30 -2.05
CA VAL A 223 5.11 -13.65 -3.03
C VAL A 223 5.56 -12.21 -3.33
N GLY A 224 5.60 -11.88 -4.62
CA GLY A 224 5.98 -10.58 -5.19
C GLY A 224 7.06 -10.72 -6.26
N LEU A 225 7.43 -9.62 -6.93
CA LEU A 225 8.54 -9.59 -7.89
C LEU A 225 9.80 -9.05 -7.22
N PRO A 226 10.98 -9.61 -7.49
CA PRO A 226 12.22 -9.10 -6.92
C PRO A 226 12.46 -7.64 -7.35
N LEU A 227 12.79 -6.77 -6.39
CA LEU A 227 13.04 -5.34 -6.68
C LEU A 227 14.28 -5.14 -7.57
N LYS A 228 15.22 -6.06 -7.54
CA LYS A 228 16.44 -6.09 -8.39
C LYS A 228 16.69 -7.49 -8.86
N GLU A 229 17.28 -7.59 -10.06
CA GLU A 229 17.85 -8.84 -10.55
C GLU A 229 18.84 -9.43 -9.56
N GLY A 230 18.94 -10.74 -9.49
CA GLY A 230 19.83 -11.47 -8.58
C GLY A 230 19.33 -11.60 -7.14
N TYR A 231 18.21 -10.99 -6.77
CA TYR A 231 17.69 -11.15 -5.39
C TYR A 231 17.25 -12.58 -5.07
N LEU A 232 16.86 -13.35 -6.09
CA LEU A 232 16.41 -14.73 -5.96
C LEU A 232 17.52 -15.77 -6.17
N ASP A 233 18.75 -15.35 -6.54
CA ASP A 233 19.84 -16.27 -6.83
C ASP A 233 20.21 -17.14 -5.61
N ASP A 234 20.05 -16.59 -4.41
CA ASP A 234 20.33 -17.27 -3.15
C ASP A 234 19.03 -17.80 -2.48
N LEU A 235 17.92 -17.93 -3.21
CA LEU A 235 16.68 -18.42 -2.63
C LEU A 235 16.80 -19.88 -2.26
N ASP A 236 16.46 -20.23 -0.99
CA ASP A 236 16.48 -21.61 -0.53
C ASP A 236 15.49 -22.49 -1.34
N GLU A 237 15.92 -23.69 -1.67
CA GLU A 237 15.13 -24.61 -2.49
C GLU A 237 13.81 -25.02 -1.85
N ASN A 238 13.69 -24.96 -0.51
CA ASN A 238 12.47 -25.29 0.22
C ASN A 238 11.45 -24.12 0.25
N VAL A 239 11.83 -22.94 -0.24
CA VAL A 239 10.90 -21.83 -0.36
C VAL A 239 10.11 -21.94 -1.66
N ILE A 240 8.79 -21.83 -1.57
CA ILE A 240 7.87 -21.86 -2.72
C ILE A 240 7.71 -20.43 -3.22
N TYR A 241 8.40 -20.09 -4.31
CA TYR A 241 8.30 -18.78 -4.93
C TYR A 241 7.15 -18.74 -5.95
N LEU A 242 6.15 -17.88 -5.69
CA LEU A 242 4.94 -17.75 -6.51
C LEU A 242 5.00 -16.56 -7.49
N GLY A 243 6.02 -15.70 -7.39
CA GLY A 243 6.06 -14.48 -8.18
C GLY A 243 4.95 -13.49 -7.83
N TYR A 244 4.54 -12.68 -8.81
CA TYR A 244 3.37 -11.81 -8.65
C TYR A 244 2.09 -12.62 -8.87
N ILE A 245 1.18 -12.55 -7.91
CA ILE A 245 -0.13 -13.18 -8.00
C ILE A 245 -1.25 -12.12 -8.01
N ASP A 246 -2.35 -12.40 -8.68
CA ASP A 246 -3.55 -11.53 -8.69
C ASP A 246 -4.73 -12.12 -7.91
N TRP A 247 -4.51 -13.23 -7.25
CA TRP A 247 -5.44 -13.94 -6.38
C TRP A 247 -5.07 -13.85 -4.88
N MET A 248 -4.40 -12.75 -4.48
CA MET A 248 -3.96 -12.54 -3.08
C MET A 248 -5.11 -12.61 -2.08
N SER A 249 -6.31 -12.11 -2.42
CA SER A 249 -7.48 -12.19 -1.54
C SER A 249 -7.88 -13.63 -1.20
N HIS A 250 -7.71 -14.56 -2.15
CA HIS A 250 -7.94 -15.99 -1.92
C HIS A 250 -6.81 -16.58 -1.07
N LEU A 251 -5.56 -16.23 -1.35
CA LEU A 251 -4.40 -16.70 -0.59
C LEU A 251 -4.52 -16.31 0.90
N LEU A 252 -4.89 -15.06 1.18
CA LEU A 252 -5.06 -14.57 2.55
C LEU A 252 -6.18 -15.25 3.34
N THR A 253 -7.08 -15.99 2.70
CA THR A 253 -8.10 -16.81 3.39
C THR A 253 -7.65 -18.25 3.62
N TYR A 254 -6.54 -18.66 3.03
CA TYR A 254 -6.00 -20.02 3.11
C TYR A 254 -4.83 -20.14 4.08
N ILE A 255 -3.91 -19.17 4.09
CA ILE A 255 -2.69 -19.22 4.90
C ILE A 255 -2.96 -19.07 6.40
N ASP A 256 -2.01 -19.53 7.23
CA ASP A 256 -2.09 -19.47 8.69
C ASP A 256 -1.45 -18.20 9.26
N LEU A 257 -0.36 -17.72 8.67
CA LEU A 257 0.43 -16.59 9.17
C LEU A 257 1.04 -15.80 8.01
N ALA A 258 1.18 -14.50 8.18
CA ALA A 258 1.93 -13.65 7.25
C ALA A 258 3.12 -12.96 7.90
N VAL A 259 4.28 -13.05 7.26
CA VAL A 259 5.48 -12.27 7.56
C VAL A 259 5.60 -11.17 6.51
N LEU A 260 5.40 -9.94 6.94
CA LEU A 260 5.30 -8.78 6.05
C LEU A 260 6.32 -7.68 6.41
N THR A 261 6.52 -6.72 5.53
CA THR A 261 7.21 -5.47 5.91
C THR A 261 6.30 -4.59 6.76
N ASP A 262 6.92 -3.66 7.50
CA ASP A 262 6.30 -2.76 8.46
C ASP A 262 5.48 -1.60 7.82
N ASP A 263 5.01 -1.75 6.59
CA ASP A 263 4.14 -0.79 5.90
C ASP A 263 3.42 -1.41 4.69
N GLY A 264 2.44 -0.69 4.17
CA GLY A 264 1.81 -0.97 2.88
C GLY A 264 0.44 -1.63 2.97
N VAL A 265 -0.24 -1.63 1.82
CA VAL A 265 -1.64 -2.10 1.68
C VAL A 265 -1.80 -3.56 2.11
N LEU A 266 -0.83 -4.42 1.75
CA LEU A 266 -0.90 -5.86 2.02
C LEU A 266 -1.02 -6.17 3.53
N LEU A 267 -0.37 -5.37 4.40
CA LEU A 267 -0.49 -5.54 5.84
C LEU A 267 -1.94 -5.37 6.28
N GLU A 268 -2.63 -4.35 5.77
CA GLU A 268 -4.02 -4.09 6.14
C GLU A 268 -5.01 -5.05 5.45
N GLU A 269 -4.71 -5.51 4.22
CA GLU A 269 -5.44 -6.61 3.56
C GLU A 269 -5.37 -7.90 4.41
N THR A 270 -4.20 -8.16 5.01
CA THR A 270 -3.99 -9.30 5.89
C THR A 270 -4.76 -9.16 7.21
N LEU A 271 -4.77 -7.97 7.82
CA LEU A 271 -5.60 -7.67 9.01
C LEU A 271 -7.09 -7.81 8.70
N ALA A 272 -7.54 -7.29 7.54
CA ALA A 272 -8.92 -7.41 7.10
C ALA A 272 -9.34 -8.87 6.85
N SER A 273 -8.37 -9.72 6.50
CA SER A 273 -8.54 -11.18 6.40
C SER A 273 -8.45 -11.90 7.76
N LYS A 274 -8.27 -11.16 8.84
CA LYS A 274 -8.23 -11.64 10.24
C LYS A 274 -7.07 -12.60 10.51
N LEU A 275 -5.95 -12.40 9.83
CA LEU A 275 -4.75 -13.23 9.98
C LEU A 275 -3.79 -12.63 11.00
N PRO A 276 -3.06 -13.47 11.76
CA PRO A 276 -1.90 -13.05 12.52
C PRO A 276 -0.77 -12.56 11.61
N ILE A 277 -0.07 -11.52 12.05
CA ILE A 277 1.01 -10.88 11.30
C ILE A 277 2.26 -10.76 12.15
N VAL A 278 3.39 -11.13 11.56
CA VAL A 278 4.71 -10.73 12.04
C VAL A 278 5.27 -9.68 11.07
N THR A 279 5.56 -8.47 11.56
CA THR A 279 6.20 -7.45 10.71
C THR A 279 7.71 -7.50 10.87
N LEU A 280 8.42 -7.67 9.76
CA LEU A 280 9.86 -7.62 9.70
C LEU A 280 10.32 -6.18 9.50
N THR A 281 10.97 -5.63 10.52
CA THR A 281 11.49 -4.25 10.52
C THR A 281 12.84 -4.13 9.81
N LYS A 282 13.26 -2.90 9.51
CA LYS A 282 14.56 -2.57 8.88
C LYS A 282 14.81 -3.21 7.51
N VAL A 283 13.76 -3.73 6.88
CA VAL A 283 13.81 -4.31 5.52
C VAL A 283 13.95 -3.23 4.47
N LYS A 284 13.25 -2.11 4.68
CA LYS A 284 13.31 -0.93 3.82
C LYS A 284 14.26 0.08 4.43
N TRP A 285 15.28 0.45 3.69
CA TRP A 285 16.34 1.33 4.18
C TRP A 285 15.79 2.68 4.66
N GLY A 286 16.15 3.07 5.90
CA GLY A 286 15.83 4.37 6.49
C GLY A 286 14.37 4.57 6.89
N ARG A 287 13.54 3.52 6.95
CA ARG A 287 12.14 3.60 7.37
C ARG A 287 11.80 2.57 8.43
N TYR A 288 11.07 3.04 9.43
CA TYR A 288 10.42 2.25 10.47
C TYR A 288 9.08 2.91 10.79
N HIS A 289 8.01 2.16 10.75
CA HIS A 289 6.66 2.71 10.84
C HIS A 289 5.87 2.28 12.08
N ASN A 290 6.45 1.43 12.94
CA ASN A 290 5.83 0.95 14.17
C ASN A 290 4.36 0.53 14.00
N MET A 291 4.09 -0.33 13.02
CA MET A 291 2.72 -0.76 12.71
C MET A 291 2.12 -1.60 13.84
N ALA A 292 2.94 -2.29 14.64
CA ALA A 292 2.50 -2.97 15.85
C ALA A 292 1.94 -1.99 16.90
N GLY A 293 2.47 -0.77 16.95
CA GLY A 293 1.93 0.30 17.80
C GLY A 293 0.64 0.93 17.24
N VAL A 294 0.44 0.87 15.91
CA VAL A 294 -0.81 1.31 15.26
C VAL A 294 -1.93 0.29 15.49
N PHE A 295 -1.66 -0.99 15.20
CA PHE A 295 -2.60 -2.11 15.30
C PHE A 295 -2.29 -2.97 16.53
N LYS A 296 -2.44 -2.36 17.69
CA LYS A 296 -2.05 -2.96 18.99
C LYS A 296 -2.65 -4.35 19.20
N GLY A 297 -1.77 -5.31 19.51
CA GLY A 297 -2.13 -6.68 19.82
C GLY A 297 -2.51 -7.53 18.60
N ALA A 298 -2.53 -6.99 17.37
CA ALA A 298 -2.81 -7.73 16.15
C ALA A 298 -1.54 -8.05 15.35
N ILE A 299 -0.40 -7.43 15.71
CA ILE A 299 0.86 -7.55 14.99
C ILE A 299 1.99 -7.79 16.00
N ILE A 300 2.84 -8.76 15.71
CA ILE A 300 4.14 -8.95 16.38
C ILE A 300 5.21 -8.28 15.51
N GLU A 301 5.99 -7.38 16.11
CA GLU A 301 7.15 -6.79 15.46
C GLU A 301 8.40 -7.66 15.67
N SER A 302 9.19 -7.82 14.61
CA SER A 302 10.41 -8.61 14.62
C SER A 302 11.53 -7.91 13.84
N ASP A 303 12.75 -8.13 14.26
CA ASP A 303 13.91 -7.99 13.38
C ASP A 303 14.29 -9.36 12.78
N ILE A 304 15.35 -9.38 11.96
CA ILE A 304 15.75 -10.58 11.24
C ILE A 304 16.31 -11.66 12.17
N ASP A 305 16.91 -11.27 13.30
CA ASP A 305 17.59 -12.19 14.21
C ASP A 305 16.60 -12.91 15.13
N SER A 306 15.52 -12.23 15.52
CA SER A 306 14.42 -12.76 16.35
C SER A 306 13.24 -13.31 15.53
N LEU A 307 13.34 -13.32 14.20
CA LEU A 307 12.19 -13.61 13.32
C LEU A 307 11.58 -14.99 13.57
N ASN A 308 12.43 -16.03 13.66
CA ASN A 308 11.94 -17.40 13.84
C ASN A 308 11.20 -17.56 15.18
N ASP A 309 11.76 -17.01 16.25
CA ASP A 309 11.13 -17.05 17.59
C ASP A 309 9.79 -16.29 17.58
N ASN A 310 9.72 -15.14 16.89
CA ASN A 310 8.49 -14.37 16.78
C ASN A 310 7.45 -15.04 15.86
N ILE A 311 7.86 -15.84 14.88
CA ILE A 311 6.92 -16.67 14.10
C ILE A 311 6.32 -17.76 15.00
N PHE A 312 7.12 -18.47 15.79
CA PHE A 312 6.61 -19.47 16.75
C PHE A 312 5.71 -18.83 17.80
N ARG A 313 6.12 -17.69 18.36
CA ARG A 313 5.31 -16.91 19.28
C ARG A 313 3.96 -16.52 18.65
N ALA A 314 3.92 -16.17 17.36
CA ALA A 314 2.69 -15.84 16.68
C ALA A 314 1.75 -17.04 16.54
N PHE A 315 2.27 -18.25 16.45
CA PHE A 315 1.47 -19.47 16.50
C PHE A 315 0.98 -19.78 17.92
N ASP A 316 1.79 -19.53 18.96
CA ASP A 316 1.39 -19.72 20.35
C ASP A 316 0.30 -18.71 20.76
N GLU A 317 0.38 -17.47 20.28
CA GLU A 317 -0.56 -16.38 20.55
C GLU A 317 -1.65 -16.25 19.45
N PHE A 318 -1.83 -17.26 18.60
CA PHE A 318 -2.66 -17.21 17.38
C PHE A 318 -4.07 -16.68 17.61
N ASP A 319 -4.78 -17.23 18.59
CA ASP A 319 -6.18 -16.87 18.87
C ASP A 319 -6.29 -15.42 19.37
N GLU A 320 -5.33 -14.95 20.16
CA GLU A 320 -5.32 -13.58 20.65
C GLU A 320 -5.01 -12.58 19.52
N LEU A 321 -4.01 -12.86 18.70
CA LEU A 321 -3.66 -12.04 17.53
C LEU A 321 -4.84 -11.94 16.57
N LYS A 322 -5.48 -13.08 16.25
CA LYS A 322 -6.67 -13.16 15.39
C LYS A 322 -7.84 -12.36 15.98
N LYS A 323 -8.13 -12.52 17.28
CA LYS A 323 -9.17 -11.75 17.98
C LYS A 323 -8.92 -10.24 17.90
N ASN A 324 -7.67 -9.81 18.01
CA ASN A 324 -7.30 -8.41 17.88
C ASN A 324 -7.37 -7.94 16.43
N ALA A 325 -6.96 -8.75 15.43
CA ALA A 325 -7.11 -8.42 14.02
C ALA A 325 -8.58 -8.18 13.63
N VAL A 326 -9.51 -8.96 14.16
CA VAL A 326 -10.97 -8.78 13.94
C VAL A 326 -11.46 -7.38 14.33
N LYS A 327 -10.85 -6.76 15.36
CA LYS A 327 -11.24 -5.39 15.80
C LYS A 327 -10.96 -4.34 14.72
N TYR A 328 -9.89 -4.54 13.94
CA TYR A 328 -9.49 -3.62 12.88
C TYR A 328 -10.13 -3.97 11.52
N ALA A 329 -10.47 -5.24 11.30
CA ALA A 329 -10.97 -5.74 10.03
C ALA A 329 -12.21 -4.97 9.53
N LYS A 330 -13.16 -4.68 10.41
CA LYS A 330 -14.39 -3.95 10.05
C LYS A 330 -14.08 -2.55 9.53
N GLU A 331 -13.27 -1.79 10.26
CA GLU A 331 -12.89 -0.43 9.88
C GLU A 331 -12.11 -0.43 8.56
N SER A 332 -11.16 -1.36 8.40
CA SER A 332 -10.39 -1.52 7.16
C SER A 332 -11.30 -1.78 5.94
N LEU A 333 -12.27 -2.68 6.07
CA LEU A 333 -13.20 -3.01 4.98
C LEU A 333 -14.14 -1.84 4.62
N GLU A 334 -14.54 -1.02 5.60
CA GLU A 334 -15.39 0.14 5.38
C GLU A 334 -14.63 1.36 4.85
N THR A 335 -13.30 1.38 4.94
CA THR A 335 -12.47 2.56 4.66
C THR A 335 -12.67 3.09 3.24
N LYS A 336 -12.75 2.23 2.22
CA LYS A 336 -12.95 2.65 0.82
C LYS A 336 -14.21 3.51 0.66
N SER A 337 -15.32 3.06 1.19
CA SER A 337 -16.61 3.78 1.14
C SER A 337 -16.60 5.06 1.99
N ASN A 338 -16.04 4.97 3.20
CA ASN A 338 -15.98 6.10 4.14
C ASN A 338 -15.07 7.21 3.63
N LEU A 339 -13.90 6.87 3.09
CA LEU A 339 -12.97 7.83 2.51
C LEU A 339 -13.57 8.52 1.28
N ALA A 340 -14.23 7.77 0.39
CA ALA A 340 -14.93 8.34 -0.75
C ALA A 340 -16.01 9.34 -0.32
N GLN A 341 -16.78 9.03 0.73
CA GLN A 341 -17.78 9.97 1.26
C GLN A 341 -17.13 11.23 1.82
N LYS A 342 -16.07 11.10 2.62
CA LYS A 342 -15.31 12.23 3.17
C LYS A 342 -14.74 13.13 2.06
N ILE A 343 -14.28 12.56 0.93
CA ILE A 343 -13.80 13.31 -0.22
C ILE A 343 -14.94 14.12 -0.87
N ILE A 344 -16.11 13.51 -1.03
CA ILE A 344 -17.30 14.16 -1.59
C ILE A 344 -17.74 15.34 -0.71
N ASP A 345 -17.70 15.18 0.60
CA ASP A 345 -18.16 16.19 1.56
C ASP A 345 -17.28 17.46 1.59
N VAL A 346 -16.06 17.40 1.04
CA VAL A 346 -15.18 18.59 0.89
C VAL A 346 -15.74 19.59 -0.14
N VAL A 347 -16.60 19.14 -1.07
CA VAL A 347 -17.18 19.98 -2.13
C VAL A 347 -18.55 20.56 -1.72
N LYS A 348 -19.19 19.94 -0.76
CA LYS A 348 -20.48 20.40 -0.21
C LYS A 348 -20.28 21.53 0.80
#